data_bdc27951c852125fc3eb3074bacc56a6
#
_entry.id   bdc27951c852125fc3eb3074bacc56a6
#
_cell.length_a   1.000
_cell.length_b   1.000
_cell.length_c   1.000
_cell.angle_alpha   90.00
_cell.angle_beta   90.00
_cell.angle_gamma   90.00
#
_symmetry.space_group_name_H-M   'P 1'
#
loop_
_entity.id
_entity.type
_entity.pdbx_description
1 polymer ?
#
loop_
_entity_poly.entity_id
_entity_poly.type
_entity_poly.pdbx_seq_one_letter_code
_entity_poly.pdbx_strand_id
1 'polypeptide(L)'
;MRAIFFDGEKLKESKVPRPRARHGEAVVRVRIAGICSTDLEIVRGYMNFRGIPGHEFVGTVVSASPERLVGKRVVGEINIPCGRCSICRLGLGKHCPNRSVLGISKRNGSFADYLSLPVKNLHVVPGG
;
A
#
# COMPACT_ATOMS: atom_id res chain seq x y z
N MET A 1 6.50 14.51 -0.32
CA MET A 1 7.39 13.34 -0.29
C MET A 1 7.84 12.99 -1.70
N ARG A 2 8.97 12.30 -1.83
CA ARG A 2 9.42 11.73 -3.10
C ARG A 2 8.68 10.44 -3.38
N ALA A 3 8.41 10.17 -4.65
CA ALA A 3 7.81 8.92 -5.12
C ALA A 3 8.23 8.65 -6.56
N ILE A 4 8.20 7.39 -6.96
CA ILE A 4 8.23 6.98 -8.36
C ILE A 4 6.80 6.88 -8.83
N PHE A 5 6.41 7.71 -9.75
CA PHE A 5 5.05 7.77 -10.29
C PHE A 5 5.01 7.18 -11.71
N PHE A 6 4.07 6.29 -11.94
CA PHE A 6 3.77 5.75 -13.27
C PHE A 6 2.54 6.45 -13.85
N ASP A 7 2.71 7.13 -14.98
CA ASP A 7 1.64 7.89 -15.64
C ASP A 7 0.81 7.04 -16.64
N GLY A 8 1.12 5.76 -16.75
CA GLY A 8 0.54 4.82 -17.71
C GLY A 8 1.46 4.54 -18.91
N GLU A 9 2.56 5.28 -19.03
CA GLU A 9 3.56 5.11 -20.10
C GLU A 9 4.99 5.07 -19.54
N LYS A 10 5.30 5.95 -18.58
CA LYS A 10 6.66 6.13 -18.05
C LYS A 10 6.67 6.23 -16.53
N LEU A 11 7.73 5.70 -15.93
CA LEU A 11 8.08 5.94 -14.54
C LEU A 11 8.85 7.26 -14.42
N LYS A 12 8.46 8.10 -13.45
CA LYS A 12 9.09 9.40 -13.19
C LYS A 12 9.26 9.59 -11.68
N GLU A 13 10.40 10.13 -11.27
CA GLU A 13 10.50 10.70 -9.93
C GLU A 13 9.58 11.91 -9.83
N SER A 14 8.78 11.96 -8.77
CA SER A 14 7.76 12.99 -8.56
C SER A 14 7.69 13.40 -7.10
N LYS A 15 7.39 14.68 -6.87
CA LYS A 15 7.02 15.19 -5.54
C LYS A 15 5.50 15.15 -5.40
N VAL A 16 5.01 14.36 -4.45
CA VAL A 16 3.59 14.19 -4.19
C VAL A 16 3.25 14.51 -2.73
N PRO A 17 2.00 14.85 -2.40
CA PRO A 17 1.58 15.03 -1.01
C PRO A 17 1.84 13.77 -0.18
N ARG A 18 2.26 13.94 1.07
CA ARG A 18 2.38 12.84 2.03
C ARG A 18 0.97 12.35 2.40
N PRO A 19 0.71 11.03 2.44
CA PRO A 19 -0.56 10.51 2.89
C PRO A 19 -0.82 10.87 4.36
N ARG A 20 -2.10 10.98 4.72
CA ARG A 20 -2.56 11.18 6.09
C ARG A 20 -3.29 9.93 6.56
N ALA A 21 -3.08 9.52 7.80
CA ALA A 21 -3.85 8.42 8.40
C ALA A 21 -5.31 8.84 8.55
N ARG A 22 -6.23 8.09 7.94
CA ARG A 22 -7.66 8.17 8.20
C ARG A 22 -8.02 7.25 9.36
N HIS A 23 -9.24 7.35 9.86
CA HIS A 23 -9.72 6.39 10.86
C HIS A 23 -9.54 4.94 10.37
N GLY A 24 -8.92 4.09 11.18
CA GLY A 24 -8.59 2.70 10.83
C GLY A 24 -7.37 2.53 9.90
N GLU A 25 -6.66 3.62 9.55
CA GLU A 25 -5.46 3.58 8.71
C GLU A 25 -4.19 3.96 9.48
N ALA A 26 -3.07 3.59 8.93
CA ALA A 26 -1.74 4.01 9.35
C ALA A 26 -0.94 4.58 8.17
N VAL A 27 -0.05 5.51 8.46
CA VAL A 27 1.01 5.97 7.55
C VAL A 27 2.31 5.29 7.94
N VAL A 28 2.93 4.65 6.98
CA VAL A 28 4.19 3.94 7.13
C VAL A 28 5.28 4.70 6.38
N ARG A 29 6.39 5.00 7.06
CA ARG A 29 7.62 5.43 6.41
C ARG A 29 8.30 4.20 5.84
N VAL A 30 8.41 4.13 4.53
CA VAL A 30 9.07 3.01 3.84
C VAL A 30 10.58 3.05 4.13
N ARG A 31 11.14 1.90 4.48
CA ARG A 31 12.57 1.71 4.71
C ARG A 31 13.22 1.00 3.55
N ILE A 32 12.58 -0.05 3.08
CA ILE A 32 13.01 -0.87 1.94
C ILE A 32 11.75 -1.24 1.17
N ALA A 33 11.82 -1.19 -0.14
CA ALA A 33 10.80 -1.73 -1.05
C ALA A 33 11.45 -2.70 -2.04
N GLY A 34 10.79 -3.84 -2.25
CA GLY A 34 11.20 -4.83 -3.24
C GLY A 34 10.59 -4.52 -4.61
N ILE A 35 11.29 -4.91 -5.66
CA ILE A 35 10.78 -4.88 -7.04
C ILE A 35 10.40 -6.31 -7.42
N CYS A 36 9.13 -6.52 -7.73
CA CYS A 36 8.56 -7.79 -8.14
C CYS A 36 8.35 -7.84 -9.66
N SER A 37 8.23 -9.02 -10.22
CA SER A 37 7.86 -9.19 -11.64
C SER A 37 6.53 -8.50 -11.99
N THR A 38 5.60 -8.42 -11.05
CA THR A 38 4.33 -7.69 -11.23
C THR A 38 4.56 -6.19 -11.50
N ASP A 39 5.58 -5.57 -10.90
CA ASP A 39 5.90 -4.15 -11.17
C ASP A 39 6.37 -3.97 -12.63
N LEU A 40 7.07 -4.96 -13.18
CA LEU A 40 7.46 -4.95 -14.60
C LEU A 40 6.24 -5.11 -15.52
N GLU A 41 5.28 -5.96 -15.15
CA GLU A 41 4.04 -6.11 -15.90
C GLU A 41 3.14 -4.86 -15.83
N ILE A 42 3.14 -4.15 -14.70
CA ILE A 42 2.46 -2.85 -14.57
C ILE A 42 3.00 -1.86 -15.60
N VAL A 43 4.32 -1.78 -15.75
CA VAL A 43 4.96 -0.88 -16.73
C VAL A 43 4.61 -1.29 -18.18
N ARG A 44 4.30 -2.57 -18.40
CA ARG A 44 3.82 -3.10 -19.69
C ARG A 44 2.30 -2.95 -19.91
N GLY A 45 1.59 -2.29 -18.99
CA GLY A 45 0.15 -2.01 -19.11
C GLY A 45 -0.77 -2.90 -18.29
N TYR A 46 -0.23 -3.81 -17.46
CA TYR A 46 -1.05 -4.65 -16.59
C TYR A 46 -1.95 -3.80 -15.69
N MET A 47 -3.23 -4.16 -15.59
CA MET A 47 -4.26 -3.50 -14.79
C MET A 47 -4.58 -2.05 -15.18
N ASN A 48 -4.05 -1.51 -16.29
CA ASN A 48 -4.13 -0.09 -16.64
C ASN A 48 -3.81 0.84 -15.46
N PHE A 49 -2.85 0.42 -14.64
CA PHE A 49 -2.50 1.13 -13.41
C PHE A 49 -1.87 2.49 -13.75
N ARG A 50 -2.25 3.50 -12.96
CA ARG A 50 -1.59 4.80 -12.90
C ARG A 50 -1.46 5.19 -11.44
N GLY A 51 -0.28 5.64 -11.03
CA GLY A 51 0.00 5.99 -9.64
C GLY A 51 1.39 5.57 -9.21
N ILE A 52 1.57 5.37 -7.93
CA ILE A 52 2.82 4.92 -7.34
C ILE A 52 2.80 3.38 -7.26
N PRO A 53 3.66 2.66 -8.01
CA PRO A 53 3.74 1.21 -7.92
C PRO A 53 4.48 0.75 -6.65
N GLY A 54 4.75 -0.57 -6.58
CA GLY A 54 5.42 -1.21 -5.45
C GLY A 54 4.44 -1.73 -4.40
N HIS A 55 4.62 -2.98 -4.02
CA HIS A 55 3.72 -3.68 -3.11
C HIS A 55 4.46 -4.58 -2.12
N GLU A 56 5.77 -4.67 -2.22
CA GLU A 56 6.64 -5.35 -1.26
C GLU A 56 7.42 -4.30 -0.47
N PHE A 57 7.27 -4.29 0.85
CA PHE A 57 7.97 -3.29 1.67
C PHE A 57 8.15 -3.74 3.11
N VAL A 58 9.12 -3.13 3.76
CA VAL A 58 9.22 -3.02 5.20
C VAL A 58 9.34 -1.54 5.57
N GLY A 59 8.67 -1.13 6.62
CA GLY A 59 8.68 0.27 7.06
C GLY A 59 8.38 0.44 8.54
N THR A 60 8.38 1.69 8.98
CA THR A 60 8.04 2.07 10.36
C THR A 60 6.75 2.89 10.35
N VAL A 61 5.80 2.53 11.20
CA VAL A 61 4.56 3.31 11.37
C VAL A 61 4.90 4.65 12.01
N VAL A 62 4.51 5.74 11.37
CA VAL A 62 4.77 7.11 11.85
C VAL A 62 3.50 7.84 12.29
N SER A 63 2.33 7.34 11.90
CA SER A 63 1.02 7.81 12.33
C SER A 63 0.01 6.69 12.13
N ALA A 64 -0.92 6.52 13.05
CA ALA A 64 -1.99 5.52 12.96
C ALA A 64 -3.20 5.95 13.77
N SER A 65 -4.37 5.44 13.39
CA SER A 65 -5.60 5.55 14.19
C SER A 65 -6.25 4.16 14.26
N PRO A 66 -6.19 3.47 15.43
CA PRO A 66 -5.58 3.86 16.70
C PRO A 66 -4.03 3.84 16.70
N GLU A 67 -3.41 4.57 17.61
CA GLU A 67 -1.94 4.82 17.64
C GLU A 67 -1.07 3.63 18.06
N ARG A 68 -1.65 2.53 18.49
CA ARG A 68 -0.92 1.35 19.07
C ARG A 68 0.24 0.80 18.21
N LEU A 69 0.24 1.09 16.91
CA LEU A 69 1.30 0.64 15.99
C LEU A 69 2.39 1.69 15.75
N VAL A 70 2.24 2.93 16.25
CA VAL A 70 3.24 3.99 16.02
C VAL A 70 4.60 3.56 16.55
N GLY A 71 5.65 3.75 15.75
CA GLY A 71 7.02 3.33 16.04
C GLY A 71 7.32 1.85 15.72
N LYS A 72 6.30 1.02 15.45
CA LYS A 72 6.52 -0.41 15.12
C LYS A 72 7.04 -0.58 13.70
N ARG A 73 7.94 -1.56 13.52
CA ARG A 73 8.38 -2.05 12.21
C ARG A 73 7.32 -2.99 11.66
N VAL A 74 6.89 -2.77 10.43
CA VAL A 74 5.78 -3.49 9.83
C VAL A 74 6.05 -3.88 8.38
N VAL A 75 5.37 -4.96 7.95
CA VAL A 75 5.09 -5.33 6.56
C VAL A 75 3.59 -5.27 6.34
N GLY A 76 3.12 -5.38 5.08
CA GLY A 76 1.71 -5.23 4.78
C GLY A 76 1.11 -6.36 3.95
N GLU A 77 -0.13 -6.76 4.30
CA GLU A 77 -1.02 -7.47 3.36
C GLU A 77 -1.54 -6.45 2.34
N ILE A 78 -1.26 -6.70 1.08
CA ILE A 78 -1.51 -5.75 -0.01
C ILE A 78 -2.96 -5.70 -0.48
N ASN A 79 -3.74 -6.78 -0.24
CA ASN A 79 -5.14 -6.87 -0.64
C ASN A 79 -6.03 -6.20 0.42
N ILE A 80 -6.74 -5.16 0.01
CA ILE A 80 -7.57 -4.36 0.90
C ILE A 80 -9.03 -4.52 0.48
N PRO A 81 -9.80 -5.40 1.16
CA PRO A 81 -11.22 -5.60 0.87
C PRO A 81 -12.04 -4.36 1.21
N CYS A 82 -13.15 -4.15 0.51
CA CYS A 82 -14.02 -2.98 0.74
C CYS A 82 -14.76 -3.01 2.10
N GLY A 83 -14.84 -4.17 2.75
CA GLY A 83 -15.44 -4.35 4.06
C GLY A 83 -16.99 -4.33 4.11
N ARG A 84 -17.69 -4.01 3.00
CA ARG A 84 -19.13 -3.75 2.99
C ARG A 84 -19.95 -4.59 2.00
N CYS A 85 -19.33 -5.23 1.01
CA CYS A 85 -20.06 -6.10 0.07
C CYS A 85 -20.46 -7.43 0.73
N SER A 86 -21.36 -8.19 0.11
CA SER A 86 -21.82 -9.49 0.59
C SER A 86 -20.68 -10.45 0.86
N ILE A 87 -19.71 -10.52 -0.03
CA ILE A 87 -18.51 -11.37 0.10
C ILE A 87 -17.69 -11.00 1.34
N CYS A 88 -17.48 -9.69 1.59
CA CYS A 88 -16.79 -9.23 2.80
C CYS A 88 -17.57 -9.56 4.09
N ARG A 89 -18.91 -9.45 4.06
CA ARG A 89 -19.76 -9.78 5.22
C ARG A 89 -19.73 -11.27 5.57
N LEU A 90 -19.49 -12.12 4.58
CA LEU A 90 -19.28 -13.57 4.76
C LEU A 90 -17.86 -13.93 5.23
N GLY A 91 -17.00 -12.93 5.52
CA GLY A 91 -15.60 -13.17 5.91
C GLY A 91 -14.65 -13.53 4.76
N LEU A 92 -15.13 -13.49 3.51
CA LEU A 92 -14.38 -13.86 2.31
C LEU A 92 -13.71 -12.65 1.63
N GLY A 93 -13.14 -11.76 2.44
CA GLY A 93 -12.53 -10.50 1.95
C GLY A 93 -11.49 -10.67 0.84
N LYS A 94 -10.77 -11.80 0.80
CA LYS A 94 -9.81 -12.12 -0.27
C LYS A 94 -10.47 -12.18 -1.66
N HIS A 95 -11.74 -12.53 -1.72
CA HIS A 95 -12.55 -12.61 -2.95
C HIS A 95 -13.39 -11.35 -3.20
N CYS A 96 -13.11 -10.26 -2.48
CA CYS A 96 -13.85 -9.01 -2.63
C CYS A 96 -13.70 -8.46 -4.07
N PRO A 97 -14.79 -8.30 -4.84
CA PRO A 97 -14.73 -7.76 -6.19
C PRO A 97 -14.35 -6.28 -6.22
N ASN A 98 -14.55 -5.58 -5.10
CA ASN A 98 -14.27 -4.15 -4.94
C ASN A 98 -12.96 -3.90 -4.16
N ARG A 99 -12.08 -4.91 -4.04
CA ARG A 99 -10.80 -4.72 -3.35
C ARG A 99 -9.91 -3.72 -4.09
N SER A 100 -9.12 -3.00 -3.34
CA SER A 100 -7.93 -2.32 -3.86
C SER A 100 -6.68 -3.13 -3.52
N VAL A 101 -5.62 -2.95 -4.31
CA VAL A 101 -4.35 -3.65 -4.11
C VAL A 101 -3.24 -2.63 -4.12
N LEU A 102 -2.43 -2.62 -3.05
CA LEU A 102 -1.33 -1.68 -2.88
C LEU A 102 -0.40 -1.70 -4.10
N GLY A 103 -0.18 -0.55 -4.74
CA GLY A 103 0.73 -0.38 -5.87
C GLY A 103 0.36 -1.13 -7.15
N ILE A 104 -0.82 -1.74 -7.22
CA ILE A 104 -1.28 -2.56 -8.36
C ILE A 104 -2.64 -2.11 -8.86
N SER A 105 -3.59 -1.81 -7.98
CA SER A 105 -4.94 -1.44 -8.38
C SER A 105 -5.59 -0.51 -7.36
N LYS A 106 -6.04 0.67 -7.83
CA LYS A 106 -6.83 1.65 -7.06
C LYS A 106 -6.15 2.19 -5.80
N ARG A 107 -4.85 1.91 -5.56
CA ARG A 107 -4.11 2.38 -4.41
C ARG A 107 -2.62 2.56 -4.72
N ASN A 108 -2.07 3.70 -4.30
CA ASN A 108 -0.65 3.98 -4.39
C ASN A 108 0.18 3.04 -3.52
N GLY A 109 1.35 2.66 -4.00
CA GLY A 109 2.23 1.66 -3.42
C GLY A 109 3.44 2.20 -2.66
N SER A 110 4.46 1.35 -2.59
CA SER A 110 5.63 1.50 -1.73
C SER A 110 6.83 2.18 -2.38
N PHE A 111 6.80 2.48 -3.68
CA PHE A 111 7.90 3.23 -4.30
C PHE A 111 7.79 4.72 -3.99
N ALA A 112 7.73 5.04 -2.70
CA ALA A 112 7.64 6.38 -2.13
C ALA A 112 8.22 6.43 -0.73
N ASP A 113 8.52 7.63 -0.22
CA ASP A 113 8.99 7.81 1.16
C ASP A 113 7.94 7.33 2.19
N TYR A 114 6.64 7.43 1.86
CA TYR A 114 5.53 7.02 2.74
C TYR A 114 4.39 6.39 1.94
N LEU A 115 3.71 5.43 2.57
CA LEU A 115 2.47 4.84 2.09
C LEU A 115 1.40 4.85 3.19
N SER A 116 0.14 4.62 2.84
CA SER A 116 -0.93 4.37 3.82
C SER A 116 -1.57 3.02 3.61
N LEU A 117 -1.87 2.32 4.71
CA LEU A 117 -2.62 1.06 4.72
C LEU A 117 -3.58 1.00 5.90
N PRO A 118 -4.69 0.24 5.79
CA PRO A 118 -5.50 -0.07 6.96
C PRO A 118 -4.66 -0.76 8.03
N VAL A 119 -4.87 -0.40 9.30
CA VAL A 119 -4.16 -0.99 10.44
C VAL A 119 -4.26 -2.53 10.46
N LYS A 120 -5.41 -3.07 10.06
CA LYS A 120 -5.64 -4.53 9.97
C LYS A 120 -4.81 -5.25 8.91
N ASN A 121 -4.26 -4.51 7.95
CA ASN A 121 -3.40 -5.03 6.89
C ASN A 121 -1.91 -4.97 7.27
N LEU A 122 -1.57 -4.45 8.46
CA LEU A 122 -0.19 -4.32 8.90
C LEU A 122 0.18 -5.43 9.88
N HIS A 123 1.31 -6.06 9.65
CA HIS A 123 1.88 -7.10 10.50
C HIS A 123 3.19 -6.58 11.11
N VAL A 124 3.27 -6.62 12.44
CA VAL A 124 4.49 -6.22 13.16
C VAL A 124 5.58 -7.25 12.90
N VAL A 125 6.73 -6.78 12.44
CA VAL A 125 7.93 -7.61 12.31
C VAL A 125 8.61 -7.66 13.67
N PRO A 126 8.88 -8.87 14.23
CA PRO A 126 9.62 -9.00 15.48
C PRO A 126 10.96 -8.25 15.42
N GLY A 127 11.38 -7.69 16.55
CA GLY A 127 12.69 -7.07 16.67
C GLY A 127 13.79 -8.10 16.47
N GLY A 128 14.77 -7.80 15.62
CA GLY A 128 16.08 -8.42 15.64
C GLY A 128 16.98 -7.52 16.45
#